data_75a06f17a236df866ffbcb855374f246
#
_entry.id   75a06f17a236df866ffbcb855374f246
#
_cell.length_a   1.000
_cell.length_b   1.000
_cell.length_c   1.000
_cell.angle_alpha   90.00
_cell.angle_beta   90.00
_cell.angle_gamma   90.00
#
_symmetry.space_group_name_H-M   'P 1'
#
loop_
_entity.id
_entity.type
_entity.pdbx_description
1 polymer ?
#
loop_
_entity_poly.entity_id
_entity_poly.type
_entity_poly.pdbx_seq_one_letter_code
_entity_poly.pdbx_strand_id
1 'polypeptide(L)'
;MNHQENSIIGSIPSETSEQRDARMAWWREAKFGMFIHWGIYAVLAGKYKETRDAEWIMMGGKIPVDEYRDFAKGFTAENYNPEVWADLALEAGMKYVVLTAKHHDGFALYPSAVTDWDVDGATPHGMDLIAPLAKATRERGLKFGLYYSHAQDWMHPGGGKGLHYKFEENPGWDEAHKGSYDSYLETIAVPQVREILTKYQPDVLWYDTPVNITPERAKPFAELVSLKPGLIVNDRLGGGYRGDTETPEGCIPPTGYPDGRDWETCMTTNDNWGYVEDDNDWITFDKFIFNLVDIVSKGGNYLLNVGPDKTGLIPQPCNDLFKKIGKWMKVNGESIYNAKASPFFRRLTWGRCTRKSEGSNTILYLHVLTPPKNGKILLPGLQNQIISAHKLHCDDELSHEKSSYGSVLTLPDSAASVIKLLIEGEPEVIETPILPDEDGTIRLTPIDAQLKGKVQSGQMMGLDRVFGWEKKTDISYWKMESQSAGTFKVKLKATTPEGSGSLQVKILGLDITVEVQSTKRWRRHYLDYDLGEINLEKDQTIKVEICTKIENANPIYVNVLELTPTS
;
A
#
# COMPACT_ATOMS: atom_id res chain seq x y z
N MET A 1 5.88 -6.59 29.66
CA MET A 1 7.20 -7.25 29.71
C MET A 1 8.11 -6.49 28.78
N ASN A 2 9.16 -5.94 29.33
CA ASN A 2 10.17 -5.05 28.79
C ASN A 2 10.25 -4.94 27.27
N HIS A 3 9.59 -3.93 26.70
CA HIS A 3 10.02 -3.33 25.45
C HIS A 3 11.30 -2.56 25.77
N GLN A 4 12.45 -3.12 25.40
CA GLN A 4 13.67 -2.32 25.29
C GLN A 4 13.36 -1.19 24.30
N GLU A 5 13.36 0.03 24.81
CA GLU A 5 13.46 1.25 24.04
C GLU A 5 14.77 1.17 23.24
N ASN A 6 14.74 0.62 22.05
CA ASN A 6 15.79 0.81 21.08
C ASN A 6 15.77 2.31 20.74
N SER A 7 16.80 3.01 21.15
CA SER A 7 17.03 4.43 20.90
C SER A 7 16.79 4.72 19.42
N ILE A 8 15.68 5.41 19.13
CA ILE A 8 15.29 5.85 17.80
C ILE A 8 16.32 6.92 17.39
N ILE A 9 17.21 6.57 16.46
CA ILE A 9 18.02 7.56 15.76
C ILE A 9 17.07 8.32 14.86
N GLY A 10 16.84 9.61 15.14
CA GLY A 10 16.03 10.49 14.30
C GLY A 10 14.54 10.58 14.65
N SER A 11 14.20 10.57 15.94
CA SER A 11 12.97 11.28 16.32
C SER A 11 13.16 12.76 16.01
N ILE A 12 12.17 13.37 15.36
CA ILE A 12 11.97 14.82 15.38
C ILE A 12 12.24 15.28 16.82
N PRO A 13 12.94 16.40 17.08
CA PRO A 13 13.32 16.77 18.43
C PRO A 13 12.15 16.66 19.40
N SER A 14 12.19 15.73 20.34
CA SER A 14 11.24 15.51 21.45
C SER A 14 9.80 15.95 21.20
N GLU A 15 9.18 15.51 20.12
CA GLU A 15 7.76 15.73 19.82
C GLU A 15 6.91 14.89 20.77
N THR A 16 5.92 15.52 21.46
CA THR A 16 4.94 14.77 22.25
C THR A 16 3.95 14.03 21.34
N SER A 17 3.21 13.05 21.88
CA SER A 17 2.15 12.35 21.14
C SER A 17 1.11 13.32 20.59
N GLU A 18 0.70 14.33 21.38
CA GLU A 18 -0.27 15.34 20.98
C GLU A 18 0.26 16.23 19.85
N GLN A 19 1.55 16.59 19.90
CA GLN A 19 2.19 17.37 18.83
C GLN A 19 2.26 16.56 17.55
N ARG A 20 2.64 15.26 17.63
CA ARG A 20 2.63 14.35 16.50
C ARG A 20 1.22 14.21 15.92
N ASP A 21 0.22 14.00 16.76
CA ASP A 21 -1.17 13.85 16.32
C ASP A 21 -1.68 15.12 15.62
N ALA A 22 -1.36 16.30 16.12
CA ALA A 22 -1.72 17.55 15.47
C ALA A 22 -1.02 17.72 14.10
N ARG A 23 0.26 17.33 14.00
CA ARG A 23 1.04 17.38 12.76
C ARG A 23 0.52 16.41 11.71
N MET A 24 0.18 15.18 12.12
CA MET A 24 -0.28 14.11 11.26
C MET A 24 -1.77 14.23 10.87
N ALA A 25 -2.54 15.06 11.55
CA ALA A 25 -3.99 15.13 11.38
C ALA A 25 -4.41 15.31 9.93
N TRP A 26 -3.85 16.31 9.23
CA TRP A 26 -4.20 16.59 7.84
C TRP A 26 -3.92 15.40 6.92
N TRP A 27 -2.83 14.66 7.16
CA TRP A 27 -2.43 13.52 6.34
C TRP A 27 -3.37 12.32 6.58
N ARG A 28 -3.71 12.06 7.85
CA ARG A 28 -4.70 11.02 8.21
C ARG A 28 -6.09 11.31 7.65
N GLU A 29 -6.45 12.58 7.54
CA GLU A 29 -7.73 13.02 6.94
C GLU A 29 -7.73 12.94 5.42
N ALA A 30 -6.60 13.11 4.78
CA ALA A 30 -6.43 13.21 3.32
C ALA A 30 -6.86 11.96 2.57
N LYS A 31 -6.44 10.78 3.00
CA LYS A 31 -6.77 9.45 2.48
C LYS A 31 -6.36 9.15 1.04
N PHE A 32 -6.18 10.15 0.17
CA PHE A 32 -5.91 9.97 -1.24
C PHE A 32 -4.99 11.05 -1.78
N GLY A 33 -3.88 10.63 -2.42
CA GLY A 33 -2.86 11.48 -3.03
C GLY A 33 -2.43 11.02 -4.42
N MET A 34 -1.76 11.93 -5.16
CA MET A 34 -1.12 11.66 -6.44
C MET A 34 0.37 11.47 -6.25
N PHE A 35 0.92 10.40 -6.80
CA PHE A 35 2.35 10.21 -6.98
C PHE A 35 2.71 10.51 -8.43
N ILE A 36 3.84 11.16 -8.70
CA ILE A 36 4.29 11.47 -10.05
C ILE A 36 5.73 11.00 -10.21
N HIS A 37 5.95 9.97 -11.04
CA HIS A 37 7.28 9.53 -11.42
C HIS A 37 7.65 10.12 -12.77
N TRP A 38 8.55 11.08 -12.77
CA TRP A 38 8.97 11.79 -13.99
C TRP A 38 10.47 12.06 -13.97
N GLY A 39 11.12 11.85 -15.11
CA GLY A 39 12.58 12.00 -15.25
C GLY A 39 13.04 11.60 -16.66
N ILE A 40 14.37 11.52 -16.84
CA ILE A 40 14.99 11.19 -18.14
C ILE A 40 14.55 9.84 -18.68
N TYR A 41 14.23 8.87 -17.81
CA TYR A 41 13.70 7.56 -18.23
C TYR A 41 12.44 7.66 -19.10
N ALA A 42 11.66 8.72 -18.99
CA ALA A 42 10.48 8.95 -19.84
C ALA A 42 10.86 9.18 -21.32
N VAL A 43 12.10 9.57 -21.63
CA VAL A 43 12.59 9.72 -23.00
C VAL A 43 12.69 8.37 -23.70
N LEU A 44 13.10 7.35 -22.96
CA LEU A 44 13.22 5.97 -23.44
C LEU A 44 11.87 5.25 -23.55
N ALA A 45 10.84 5.79 -22.91
CA ALA A 45 9.47 5.29 -22.99
C ALA A 45 9.35 3.76 -22.80
N GLY A 46 10.14 3.22 -21.87
CA GLY A 46 10.15 1.79 -21.53
C GLY A 46 11.01 0.87 -22.40
N LYS A 47 11.82 1.42 -23.34
CA LYS A 47 12.58 0.59 -24.28
C LYS A 47 14.04 1.03 -24.43
N TYR A 48 14.95 0.08 -24.25
CA TYR A 48 16.35 0.25 -24.61
C TYR A 48 16.91 -1.09 -25.09
N LYS A 49 17.22 -1.22 -26.40
CA LYS A 49 17.62 -2.49 -27.02
C LYS A 49 16.60 -3.59 -26.69
N GLU A 50 17.07 -4.68 -26.08
CA GLU A 50 16.20 -5.80 -25.66
C GLU A 50 15.57 -5.59 -24.26
N THR A 51 16.00 -4.55 -23.54
CA THR A 51 15.48 -4.26 -22.20
C THR A 51 14.12 -3.59 -22.29
N ARG A 52 13.21 -4.02 -21.43
CA ARG A 52 11.90 -3.42 -21.21
C ARG A 52 11.80 -3.11 -19.72
N ASP A 53 11.77 -1.84 -19.39
CA ASP A 53 11.69 -1.33 -18.04
C ASP A 53 11.30 0.15 -18.09
N ALA A 54 10.77 0.69 -17.02
CA ALA A 54 10.42 2.10 -16.94
C ALA A 54 11.56 2.93 -16.28
N GLU A 55 11.38 3.34 -15.04
CA GLU A 55 12.35 4.16 -14.29
C GLU A 55 13.65 3.40 -13.93
N TRP A 56 13.64 2.07 -13.99
CA TRP A 56 14.82 1.22 -13.79
C TRP A 56 15.61 0.93 -15.08
N ILE A 57 15.21 1.49 -16.22
CA ILE A 57 15.75 1.15 -17.55
C ILE A 57 17.26 1.37 -17.68
N MET A 58 17.79 2.40 -17.01
CA MET A 58 19.24 2.66 -17.01
C MET A 58 20.01 1.47 -16.44
N MET A 59 19.59 0.96 -15.29
CA MET A 59 20.23 -0.16 -14.64
C MET A 59 19.88 -1.48 -15.32
N GLY A 60 18.62 -1.73 -15.64
CA GLY A 60 18.18 -2.93 -16.33
C GLY A 60 18.88 -3.14 -17.66
N GLY A 61 19.05 -2.09 -18.43
CA GLY A 61 19.78 -2.06 -19.70
C GLY A 61 21.30 -1.94 -19.57
N LYS A 62 21.81 -1.70 -18.35
CA LYS A 62 23.22 -1.36 -18.09
C LYS A 62 23.70 -0.26 -19.03
N ILE A 63 22.90 0.79 -19.18
CA ILE A 63 23.18 1.89 -20.11
C ILE A 63 24.41 2.63 -19.60
N PRO A 64 25.45 2.84 -20.42
CA PRO A 64 26.62 3.61 -20.03
C PRO A 64 26.23 5.02 -19.60
N VAL A 65 26.92 5.56 -18.60
CA VAL A 65 26.63 6.88 -18.01
C VAL A 65 26.63 7.97 -19.07
N ASP A 66 27.63 8.00 -19.96
CA ASP A 66 27.72 8.99 -21.04
C ASP A 66 26.57 8.86 -22.04
N GLU A 67 26.17 7.62 -22.39
CA GLU A 67 25.03 7.37 -23.29
C GLU A 67 23.71 7.80 -22.64
N TYR A 68 23.54 7.52 -21.33
CA TYR A 68 22.33 7.93 -20.61
C TYR A 68 22.21 9.45 -20.51
N ARG A 69 23.34 10.14 -20.33
CA ARG A 69 23.40 11.61 -20.29
C ARG A 69 22.92 12.24 -21.60
N ASP A 70 23.19 11.58 -22.73
CA ASP A 70 22.74 12.06 -24.03
C ASP A 70 21.21 12.03 -24.21
N PHE A 71 20.50 11.15 -23.53
CA PHE A 71 19.03 11.11 -23.58
C PHE A 71 18.38 12.36 -22.97
N ALA A 72 19.06 13.08 -22.07
CA ALA A 72 18.54 14.32 -21.49
C ALA A 72 18.19 15.37 -22.57
N LYS A 73 18.85 15.36 -23.73
CA LYS A 73 18.53 16.22 -24.88
C LYS A 73 17.13 15.99 -25.43
N GLY A 74 16.55 14.82 -25.19
CA GLY A 74 15.18 14.47 -25.58
C GLY A 74 14.12 14.80 -24.54
N PHE A 75 14.51 15.20 -23.34
CA PHE A 75 13.59 15.59 -22.27
C PHE A 75 13.20 17.08 -22.47
N THR A 76 12.11 17.30 -23.18
CA THR A 76 11.73 18.65 -23.62
C THR A 76 10.79 19.37 -22.67
N ALA A 77 9.98 18.63 -21.91
CA ALA A 77 8.95 19.17 -21.00
C ALA A 77 8.05 20.26 -21.66
N GLU A 78 7.94 20.27 -22.99
CA GLU A 78 7.28 21.32 -23.76
C GLU A 78 5.78 21.42 -23.55
N ASN A 79 5.16 20.33 -23.10
CA ASN A 79 3.74 20.25 -22.77
C ASN A 79 3.50 20.22 -21.24
N TYR A 80 4.55 20.38 -20.43
CA TYR A 80 4.42 20.44 -18.99
C TYR A 80 3.60 21.66 -18.57
N ASN A 81 2.51 21.42 -17.89
CA ASN A 81 1.67 22.46 -17.32
C ASN A 81 1.32 22.12 -15.87
N PRO A 82 1.98 22.77 -14.90
CA PRO A 82 1.79 22.49 -13.48
C PRO A 82 0.36 22.77 -13.00
N GLU A 83 -0.31 23.75 -13.60
CA GLU A 83 -1.71 24.07 -13.29
C GLU A 83 -2.63 22.90 -13.68
N VAL A 84 -2.44 22.34 -14.89
CA VAL A 84 -3.22 21.18 -15.36
C VAL A 84 -2.99 19.96 -14.49
N TRP A 85 -1.76 19.70 -14.05
CA TRP A 85 -1.46 18.58 -13.14
C TRP A 85 -2.14 18.76 -11.78
N ALA A 86 -2.07 19.98 -11.22
CA ALA A 86 -2.71 20.28 -9.94
C ALA A 86 -4.25 20.26 -10.03
N ASP A 87 -4.82 20.75 -11.14
CA ASP A 87 -6.27 20.65 -11.40
C ASP A 87 -6.72 19.21 -11.51
N LEU A 88 -5.97 18.36 -12.20
CA LEU A 88 -6.28 16.94 -12.34
C LEU A 88 -6.31 16.24 -10.97
N ALA A 89 -5.33 16.54 -10.10
CA ALA A 89 -5.31 16.01 -8.74
C ALA A 89 -6.52 16.47 -7.92
N LEU A 90 -6.82 17.77 -7.98
CA LEU A 90 -7.97 18.35 -7.27
C LEU A 90 -9.30 17.77 -7.77
N GLU A 91 -9.49 17.69 -9.09
CA GLU A 91 -10.69 17.14 -9.72
C GLU A 91 -10.91 15.67 -9.37
N ALA A 92 -9.84 14.88 -9.28
CA ALA A 92 -9.89 13.50 -8.83
C ALA A 92 -10.26 13.35 -7.34
N GLY A 93 -10.20 14.44 -6.57
CA GLY A 93 -10.45 14.45 -5.13
C GLY A 93 -9.22 14.15 -4.27
N MET A 94 -8.01 14.20 -4.85
CA MET A 94 -6.76 14.06 -4.11
C MET A 94 -6.53 15.25 -3.18
N LYS A 95 -5.75 15.04 -2.11
CA LYS A 95 -5.47 16.05 -1.09
C LYS A 95 -3.99 16.44 -1.04
N TYR A 96 -3.14 15.67 -1.67
CA TYR A 96 -1.70 15.93 -1.75
C TYR A 96 -1.12 15.35 -3.04
N VAL A 97 0.02 15.90 -3.43
CA VAL A 97 0.79 15.48 -4.61
C VAL A 97 2.23 15.26 -4.18
N VAL A 98 2.84 14.14 -4.57
CA VAL A 98 4.26 13.84 -4.36
C VAL A 98 4.94 13.68 -5.71
N LEU A 99 5.99 14.48 -5.98
CA LEU A 99 6.77 14.43 -7.22
C LEU A 99 8.16 13.88 -6.97
N THR A 100 8.69 13.06 -7.88
CA THR A 100 10.09 12.65 -7.85
C THR A 100 11.01 13.85 -8.10
N ALA A 101 11.62 14.40 -7.05
CA ALA A 101 12.63 15.46 -7.20
C ALA A 101 13.91 14.92 -7.86
N LYS A 102 14.30 13.69 -7.50
CA LYS A 102 15.38 12.91 -8.09
C LYS A 102 15.08 11.42 -7.90
N HIS A 103 15.06 10.65 -8.97
CA HIS A 103 14.96 9.19 -8.95
C HIS A 103 16.35 8.53 -8.96
N HIS A 104 16.42 7.20 -9.08
CA HIS A 104 17.67 6.43 -9.03
C HIS A 104 18.65 6.76 -10.17
N ASP A 105 18.18 7.29 -11.29
CA ASP A 105 19.00 7.77 -12.40
C ASP A 105 19.74 9.07 -12.08
N GLY A 106 19.61 9.59 -10.87
CA GLY A 106 20.34 10.74 -10.37
C GLY A 106 19.91 12.09 -10.93
N PHE A 107 18.94 12.13 -11.86
CA PHE A 107 18.51 13.37 -12.50
C PHE A 107 17.62 14.23 -11.59
N ALA A 108 18.05 15.46 -11.34
CA ALA A 108 17.29 16.42 -10.55
C ALA A 108 16.32 17.23 -11.41
N LEU A 109 15.02 17.21 -11.08
CA LEU A 109 13.99 18.02 -11.76
C LEU A 109 14.04 19.52 -11.41
N TYR A 110 15.13 19.97 -10.80
CA TYR A 110 15.34 21.35 -10.37
C TYR A 110 16.81 21.73 -10.53
N PRO A 111 17.15 23.02 -10.69
CA PRO A 111 18.53 23.48 -10.68
C PRO A 111 19.20 23.22 -9.33
N SER A 112 20.19 22.32 -9.30
CA SER A 112 20.95 21.89 -8.14
C SER A 112 22.30 22.59 -8.09
N ALA A 113 22.73 23.03 -6.92
CA ALA A 113 24.03 23.68 -6.78
C ALA A 113 25.21 22.69 -6.71
N VAL A 114 24.94 21.37 -6.62
CA VAL A 114 25.98 20.35 -6.39
C VAL A 114 26.21 19.42 -7.58
N THR A 115 25.46 19.56 -8.65
CA THR A 115 25.61 18.77 -9.88
C THR A 115 25.12 19.53 -11.09
N ASP A 116 25.63 19.19 -12.27
CA ASP A 116 25.10 19.62 -13.57
C ASP A 116 24.14 18.58 -14.19
N TRP A 117 23.91 17.47 -13.48
CA TRP A 117 22.95 16.45 -13.88
C TRP A 117 21.56 16.81 -13.36
N ASP A 118 21.04 17.89 -13.88
CA ASP A 118 19.76 18.46 -13.51
C ASP A 118 19.05 19.10 -14.73
N VAL A 119 17.87 19.62 -14.51
CA VAL A 119 17.02 20.18 -15.56
C VAL A 119 17.66 21.39 -16.25
N ASP A 120 18.42 22.20 -15.53
CA ASP A 120 19.06 23.42 -16.07
C ASP A 120 20.32 23.08 -16.88
N GLY A 121 21.19 22.24 -16.33
CA GLY A 121 22.46 21.87 -16.93
C GLY A 121 22.36 20.86 -18.06
N ALA A 122 21.42 19.93 -18.03
CA ALA A 122 21.41 18.76 -18.90
C ALA A 122 20.32 18.78 -19.99
N THR A 123 19.25 19.57 -19.85
CA THR A 123 18.08 19.50 -20.74
C THR A 123 17.85 20.79 -21.53
N PRO A 124 17.17 20.72 -22.70
CA PRO A 124 16.79 21.91 -23.44
C PRO A 124 15.71 22.75 -22.75
N HIS A 125 15.00 22.19 -21.74
CA HIS A 125 13.99 22.92 -20.99
C HIS A 125 14.59 24.02 -20.12
N GLY A 126 15.67 23.73 -19.39
CA GLY A 126 16.48 24.70 -18.63
C GLY A 126 15.75 25.44 -17.51
N MET A 127 14.61 24.95 -17.01
CA MET A 127 13.83 25.62 -15.98
C MET A 127 13.41 24.65 -14.87
N ASP A 128 13.30 25.19 -13.65
CA ASP A 128 12.82 24.49 -12.48
C ASP A 128 11.41 23.91 -12.69
N LEU A 129 11.26 22.59 -12.59
CA LEU A 129 9.97 21.91 -12.75
C LEU A 129 9.24 21.74 -11.43
N ILE A 130 9.94 21.87 -10.29
CA ILE A 130 9.38 21.66 -8.96
C ILE A 130 8.66 22.92 -8.45
N ALA A 131 9.30 24.08 -8.54
CA ALA A 131 8.75 25.32 -7.98
C ALA A 131 7.36 25.68 -8.53
N PRO A 132 7.11 25.64 -9.87
CA PRO A 132 5.78 25.95 -10.40
C PRO A 132 4.72 24.94 -9.98
N LEU A 133 5.05 23.63 -9.90
CA LEU A 133 4.09 22.63 -9.41
C LEU A 133 3.77 22.82 -7.93
N ALA A 134 4.78 23.08 -7.10
CA ALA A 134 4.58 23.35 -5.67
C ALA A 134 3.66 24.56 -5.46
N LYS A 135 3.82 25.61 -6.28
CA LYS A 135 2.95 26.79 -6.26
C LYS A 135 1.53 26.42 -6.68
N ALA A 136 1.35 25.82 -7.86
CA ALA A 136 0.04 25.46 -8.41
C ALA A 136 -0.75 24.54 -7.46
N THR A 137 -0.07 23.59 -6.82
CA THR A 137 -0.65 22.65 -5.84
C THR A 137 -1.18 23.40 -4.62
N ARG A 138 -0.36 24.29 -4.04
CA ARG A 138 -0.74 25.05 -2.83
C ARG A 138 -1.86 26.05 -3.10
N GLU A 139 -1.86 26.70 -4.26
CA GLU A 139 -2.94 27.62 -4.67
C GLU A 139 -4.31 26.94 -4.76
N ARG A 140 -4.32 25.61 -4.96
CA ARG A 140 -5.52 24.77 -4.94
C ARG A 140 -5.84 24.16 -3.58
N GLY A 141 -5.11 24.54 -2.53
CA GLY A 141 -5.28 24.00 -1.18
C GLY A 141 -4.81 22.56 -1.01
N LEU A 142 -4.05 22.02 -1.98
CA LEU A 142 -3.44 20.70 -1.88
C LEU A 142 -2.10 20.80 -1.14
N LYS A 143 -1.72 19.72 -0.45
CA LYS A 143 -0.40 19.57 0.15
C LYS A 143 0.61 19.11 -0.90
N PHE A 144 1.86 19.52 -0.76
CA PHE A 144 2.92 19.20 -1.72
C PHE A 144 4.04 18.40 -1.06
N GLY A 145 4.41 17.27 -1.66
CA GLY A 145 5.49 16.41 -1.24
C GLY A 145 6.54 16.20 -2.32
N LEU A 146 7.72 15.78 -1.90
CA LEU A 146 8.81 15.39 -2.78
C LEU A 146 9.32 14.00 -2.42
N TYR A 147 9.51 13.18 -3.46
CA TYR A 147 10.26 11.93 -3.38
C TYR A 147 11.73 12.21 -3.67
N TYR A 148 12.62 11.52 -2.98
CA TYR A 148 14.05 11.63 -3.21
C TYR A 148 14.76 10.26 -3.02
N SER A 149 15.39 9.76 -4.09
CA SER A 149 16.28 8.60 -4.04
C SER A 149 17.61 9.00 -3.41
N HIS A 150 17.77 8.73 -2.13
CA HIS A 150 18.99 9.10 -1.40
C HIS A 150 20.09 8.04 -1.48
N ALA A 151 19.72 6.77 -1.48
CA ALA A 151 20.66 5.65 -1.37
C ALA A 151 21.14 5.12 -2.72
N GLN A 152 20.44 5.46 -3.81
CA GLN A 152 20.80 5.05 -5.16
C GLN A 152 20.90 6.26 -6.09
N ASP A 153 21.98 6.27 -6.88
CA ASP A 153 22.23 7.29 -7.89
C ASP A 153 23.18 6.69 -8.94
N TRP A 154 22.65 6.39 -10.10
CA TRP A 154 23.41 5.69 -11.14
C TRP A 154 24.23 6.61 -12.03
N MET A 155 24.26 7.90 -11.76
CA MET A 155 25.06 8.88 -12.51
C MET A 155 26.30 9.35 -11.75
N HIS A 156 26.20 9.48 -10.41
CA HIS A 156 27.28 10.02 -9.63
C HIS A 156 28.24 8.93 -9.09
N PRO A 157 29.56 9.22 -9.06
CA PRO A 157 30.53 8.29 -8.50
C PRO A 157 30.20 7.89 -7.06
N GLY A 158 30.21 6.59 -6.77
CA GLY A 158 29.85 6.02 -5.48
C GLY A 158 28.36 5.77 -5.29
N GLY A 159 27.46 6.50 -5.93
CA GLY A 159 26.00 6.31 -5.87
C GLY A 159 25.48 5.16 -6.72
N GLY A 160 26.21 4.79 -7.80
CA GLY A 160 25.81 3.79 -8.80
C GLY A 160 26.07 2.34 -8.43
N LYS A 161 26.47 2.04 -7.20
CA LYS A 161 26.79 0.67 -6.77
C LYS A 161 25.57 -0.23 -6.59
N GLY A 162 24.48 0.09 -7.21
CA GLY A 162 23.33 -0.76 -7.52
C GLY A 162 22.78 -1.63 -6.42
N LEU A 163 21.77 -2.30 -6.81
CA LEU A 163 20.84 -3.12 -6.08
C LEU A 163 21.44 -4.30 -5.36
N HIS A 164 20.86 -4.52 -4.21
CA HIS A 164 20.73 -5.81 -3.55
C HIS A 164 22.01 -6.47 -2.98
N TYR A 165 22.02 -6.63 -1.67
CA TYR A 165 22.71 -7.65 -0.87
C TYR A 165 24.25 -7.70 -0.89
N LYS A 166 24.94 -7.13 -1.90
CA LYS A 166 26.40 -7.08 -2.01
C LYS A 166 26.88 -5.74 -2.58
N PHE A 167 26.34 -4.67 -2.08
CA PHE A 167 26.60 -3.32 -2.56
C PHE A 167 28.11 -2.97 -2.59
N GLU A 168 28.87 -3.36 -1.58
CA GLU A 168 30.31 -3.07 -1.51
C GLU A 168 31.12 -3.91 -2.52
N GLU A 169 30.61 -5.08 -2.90
CA GLU A 169 31.23 -5.98 -3.86
C GLU A 169 30.82 -5.70 -5.32
N ASN A 170 29.76 -4.88 -5.52
CA ASN A 170 29.26 -4.57 -6.85
C ASN A 170 29.94 -3.31 -7.41
N PRO A 171 30.83 -3.41 -8.42
CA PRO A 171 31.52 -2.26 -8.98
C PRO A 171 30.61 -1.35 -9.81
N GLY A 172 29.31 -1.67 -9.97
CA GLY A 172 28.45 -1.08 -10.98
C GLY A 172 28.69 -1.71 -12.36
N TRP A 173 28.12 -1.13 -13.40
CA TRP A 173 28.28 -1.57 -14.80
C TRP A 173 29.11 -0.58 -15.64
N ASP A 174 29.55 0.54 -15.06
CA ASP A 174 30.29 1.61 -15.70
C ASP A 174 31.46 2.06 -14.81
N GLU A 175 32.59 2.46 -15.45
CA GLU A 175 33.74 3.01 -14.75
C GLU A 175 33.41 4.29 -13.99
N ALA A 176 32.44 5.08 -14.47
CA ALA A 176 31.97 6.30 -13.83
C ALA A 176 31.34 6.04 -12.44
N HIS A 177 30.90 4.83 -12.15
CA HIS A 177 30.36 4.47 -10.83
C HIS A 177 31.44 4.31 -9.74
N LYS A 178 32.73 4.30 -10.13
CA LYS A 178 33.82 4.16 -9.16
C LYS A 178 33.87 5.39 -8.25
N GLY A 179 33.78 5.16 -6.94
CA GLY A 179 33.81 6.22 -5.94
C GLY A 179 33.46 5.71 -4.55
N SER A 180 33.59 6.58 -3.58
CA SER A 180 33.14 6.31 -2.21
C SER A 180 31.64 6.59 -2.08
N TYR A 181 30.90 5.63 -1.52
CA TYR A 181 29.49 5.82 -1.21
C TYR A 181 29.25 6.91 -0.18
N ASP A 182 30.11 6.96 0.85
CA ASP A 182 30.01 8.00 1.87
C ASP A 182 30.28 9.38 1.27
N SER A 183 31.24 9.49 0.35
CA SER A 183 31.48 10.74 -0.38
C SER A 183 30.27 11.17 -1.21
N TYR A 184 29.62 10.23 -1.92
CA TYR A 184 28.37 10.52 -2.64
C TYR A 184 27.27 11.05 -1.69
N LEU A 185 27.06 10.37 -0.57
CA LEU A 185 26.06 10.81 0.41
C LEU A 185 26.37 12.22 0.93
N GLU A 186 27.63 12.48 1.26
CA GLU A 186 28.07 13.75 1.85
C GLU A 186 28.07 14.91 0.84
N THR A 187 28.47 14.67 -0.40
CA THR A 187 28.68 15.76 -1.38
C THR A 187 27.52 15.96 -2.33
N ILE A 188 26.65 14.97 -2.51
CA ILE A 188 25.49 15.03 -3.41
C ILE A 188 24.18 14.86 -2.65
N ALA A 189 23.94 13.69 -2.02
CA ALA A 189 22.61 13.35 -1.55
C ALA A 189 22.14 14.23 -0.38
N VAL A 190 22.95 14.42 0.66
CA VAL A 190 22.61 15.27 1.83
C VAL A 190 22.46 16.73 1.43
N PRO A 191 23.36 17.34 0.63
CA PRO A 191 23.16 18.70 0.12
C PRO A 191 21.88 18.86 -0.72
N GLN A 192 21.57 17.93 -1.62
CA GLN A 192 20.35 18.01 -2.43
C GLN A 192 19.08 17.91 -1.58
N VAL A 193 19.04 17.04 -0.55
CA VAL A 193 17.90 17.00 0.39
C VAL A 193 17.77 18.34 1.14
N ARG A 194 18.89 18.96 1.53
CA ARG A 194 18.88 20.30 2.13
C ARG A 194 18.33 21.35 1.14
N GLU A 195 18.72 21.29 -0.12
CA GLU A 195 18.22 22.18 -1.17
C GLU A 195 16.71 22.09 -1.31
N ILE A 196 16.16 20.87 -1.47
CA ILE A 196 14.72 20.68 -1.69
C ILE A 196 13.89 21.07 -0.46
N LEU A 197 14.38 20.78 0.75
CA LEU A 197 13.71 21.19 1.98
C LEU A 197 13.72 22.70 2.16
N THR A 198 14.83 23.36 1.85
CA THR A 198 14.97 24.82 2.01
C THR A 198 14.22 25.59 0.93
N LYS A 199 14.34 25.15 -0.33
CA LYS A 199 13.81 25.87 -1.50
C LYS A 199 12.30 25.67 -1.67
N TYR A 200 11.81 24.44 -1.50
CA TYR A 200 10.41 24.08 -1.83
C TYR A 200 9.53 23.90 -0.62
N GLN A 201 10.10 23.71 0.58
CA GLN A 201 9.33 23.55 1.83
C GLN A 201 8.20 22.51 1.72
N PRO A 202 8.49 21.26 1.29
CA PRO A 202 7.46 20.24 1.10
C PRO A 202 6.76 19.86 2.42
N ASP A 203 5.51 19.40 2.33
CA ASP A 203 4.77 18.87 3.47
C ASP A 203 5.08 17.38 3.73
N VAL A 204 5.55 16.66 2.69
CA VAL A 204 5.99 15.25 2.74
C VAL A 204 7.36 15.12 2.09
N LEU A 205 8.26 14.38 2.74
CA LEU A 205 9.51 13.90 2.15
C LEU A 205 9.47 12.37 2.08
N TRP A 206 9.51 11.85 0.87
CA TRP A 206 9.40 10.44 0.57
C TRP A 206 10.76 9.88 0.15
N TYR A 207 11.49 9.20 1.05
CA TYR A 207 12.72 8.49 0.76
C TYR A 207 12.43 7.14 0.11
N ASP A 208 13.41 6.56 -0.59
CA ASP A 208 13.24 5.26 -1.24
C ASP A 208 14.50 4.40 -1.21
N THR A 209 14.27 3.09 -1.27
CA THR A 209 15.28 2.01 -1.39
C THR A 209 16.52 2.23 -0.52
N PRO A 210 16.44 2.09 0.82
CA PRO A 210 17.51 2.42 1.76
C PRO A 210 18.65 1.39 1.76
N VAL A 211 19.29 1.20 0.60
CA VAL A 211 20.37 0.22 0.41
C VAL A 211 21.63 0.71 1.13
N ASN A 212 22.17 -0.11 2.04
CA ASN A 212 23.38 0.18 2.83
C ASN A 212 23.35 1.51 3.61
N ILE A 213 22.18 1.98 3.98
CA ILE A 213 22.05 3.11 4.90
C ILE A 213 22.20 2.60 6.33
N THR A 214 23.39 2.77 6.90
CA THR A 214 23.65 2.52 8.33
C THR A 214 23.11 3.65 9.21
N PRO A 215 23.03 3.50 10.54
CA PRO A 215 22.64 4.58 11.43
C PRO A 215 23.47 5.87 11.25
N GLU A 216 24.76 5.74 11.02
CA GLU A 216 25.67 6.86 10.81
C GLU A 216 25.36 7.60 9.50
N ARG A 217 25.04 6.86 8.44
CA ARG A 217 24.67 7.40 7.13
C ARG A 217 23.27 8.04 7.14
N ALA A 218 22.33 7.51 7.91
CA ALA A 218 21.00 8.07 8.05
C ALA A 218 20.97 9.37 8.85
N LYS A 219 21.86 9.52 9.83
CA LYS A 219 21.87 10.64 10.78
C LYS A 219 21.86 12.02 10.10
N PRO A 220 22.73 12.34 9.10
CA PRO A 220 22.71 13.64 8.43
C PRO A 220 21.38 13.96 7.77
N PHE A 221 20.69 12.98 7.19
CA PHE A 221 19.36 13.15 6.59
C PHE A 221 18.29 13.40 7.66
N ALA A 222 18.32 12.64 8.76
CA ALA A 222 17.38 12.80 9.87
C ALA A 222 17.48 14.19 10.51
N GLU A 223 18.68 14.76 10.62
CA GLU A 223 18.90 16.10 11.15
C GLU A 223 18.28 17.20 10.25
N LEU A 224 18.18 16.96 8.94
CA LEU A 224 17.58 17.92 7.99
C LEU A 224 16.07 18.09 8.18
N VAL A 225 15.37 17.15 8.81
CA VAL A 225 13.93 17.25 9.09
C VAL A 225 13.59 18.53 9.86
N SER A 226 14.50 19.00 10.71
CA SER A 226 14.35 20.26 11.46
C SER A 226 14.24 21.52 10.59
N LEU A 227 14.68 21.46 9.32
CA LEU A 227 14.58 22.58 8.38
C LEU A 227 13.15 22.89 7.94
N LYS A 228 12.24 21.93 8.10
CA LYS A 228 10.83 22.09 7.74
C LYS A 228 9.93 21.60 8.89
N PRO A 229 9.56 22.47 9.82
CA PRO A 229 8.59 22.13 10.86
C PRO A 229 7.29 21.61 10.23
N GLY A 230 6.76 20.51 10.77
CA GLY A 230 5.56 19.88 10.25
C GLY A 230 5.77 18.92 9.06
N LEU A 231 7.03 18.68 8.65
CA LEU A 231 7.36 17.70 7.62
C LEU A 231 6.93 16.29 8.05
N ILE A 232 6.34 15.54 7.12
CA ILE A 232 6.05 14.12 7.27
C ILE A 232 7.09 13.34 6.47
N VAL A 233 7.67 12.30 7.07
CA VAL A 233 8.71 11.48 6.46
C VAL A 233 8.30 10.01 6.51
N ASN A 234 8.49 9.28 5.41
CA ASN A 234 8.19 7.85 5.34
C ASN A 234 9.27 6.98 6.02
N ASP A 235 9.03 5.66 6.09
CA ASP A 235 9.89 4.67 6.74
C ASP A 235 11.13 4.26 5.92
N ARG A 236 11.32 4.78 4.70
CA ARG A 236 12.35 4.33 3.77
C ARG A 236 13.68 5.11 3.84
N LEU A 237 13.95 5.84 4.92
CA LEU A 237 15.27 6.42 5.11
C LEU A 237 16.34 5.35 5.40
N GLY A 238 16.00 4.30 6.13
CA GLY A 238 16.93 3.26 6.57
C GLY A 238 17.67 3.62 7.87
N GLY A 239 18.73 2.87 8.19
CA GLY A 239 19.57 3.11 9.37
C GLY A 239 18.84 2.98 10.71
N GLY A 240 17.71 2.26 10.76
CA GLY A 240 16.87 2.16 11.96
C GLY A 240 15.89 3.32 12.14
N TYR A 241 15.88 4.30 11.24
CA TYR A 241 14.89 5.38 11.22
C TYR A 241 13.54 4.88 10.75
N ARG A 242 12.50 5.06 11.56
CA ARG A 242 11.15 4.57 11.23
C ARG A 242 10.28 5.56 10.46
N GLY A 243 10.62 6.85 10.49
CA GLY A 243 9.75 7.88 9.92
C GLY A 243 8.39 7.99 10.62
N ASP A 244 7.46 8.62 9.94
CA ASP A 244 6.09 8.85 10.41
C ASP A 244 5.11 7.82 9.88
N THR A 245 5.36 7.29 8.67
CA THR A 245 4.43 6.42 7.95
C THR A 245 5.11 5.19 7.41
N GLU A 246 4.47 4.03 7.54
CA GLU A 246 4.85 2.81 6.83
C GLU A 246 4.39 2.89 5.37
N THR A 247 5.20 2.39 4.43
CA THR A 247 4.91 2.52 2.99
C THR A 247 4.95 1.18 2.26
N PRO A 248 3.96 0.29 2.48
CA PRO A 248 3.82 -0.91 1.66
C PRO A 248 3.63 -0.53 0.19
N GLU A 249 4.29 -1.25 -0.71
CA GLU A 249 4.28 -0.97 -2.13
C GLU A 249 3.54 -2.06 -2.91
N GLY A 250 2.58 -1.64 -3.74
CA GLY A 250 1.79 -2.56 -4.57
C GLY A 250 0.95 -3.56 -3.78
N CYS A 251 0.78 -3.35 -2.47
CA CYS A 251 0.04 -4.26 -1.61
C CYS A 251 -0.75 -3.52 -0.52
N ILE A 252 -1.83 -4.15 -0.06
CA ILE A 252 -2.69 -3.67 1.03
C ILE A 252 -2.56 -4.68 2.17
N PRO A 253 -1.97 -4.32 3.32
CA PRO A 253 -1.89 -5.24 4.45
C PRO A 253 -3.26 -5.81 4.81
N PRO A 254 -3.44 -7.12 5.01
CA PRO A 254 -4.76 -7.75 5.22
C PRO A 254 -5.56 -7.13 6.36
N THR A 255 -4.88 -6.75 7.45
CA THR A 255 -5.49 -6.14 8.65
C THR A 255 -5.07 -4.68 8.86
N GLY A 256 -4.40 -4.05 7.88
CA GLY A 256 -3.70 -2.79 8.13
C GLY A 256 -2.57 -2.98 9.15
N TYR A 257 -2.33 -1.96 9.98
CA TYR A 257 -1.38 -2.00 11.09
C TYR A 257 -2.15 -1.93 12.42
N PRO A 258 -2.42 -3.09 13.06
CA PRO A 258 -3.23 -3.15 14.29
C PRO A 258 -2.64 -2.41 15.50
N ASP A 259 -1.34 -2.13 15.48
CA ASP A 259 -0.64 -1.33 16.48
C ASP A 259 -0.85 0.19 16.32
N GLY A 260 -1.70 0.60 15.37
CA GLY A 260 -2.08 2.00 15.15
C GLY A 260 -1.06 2.84 14.39
N ARG A 261 -0.06 2.22 13.76
CA ARG A 261 0.89 2.96 12.91
C ARG A 261 0.18 3.57 11.71
N ASP A 262 0.57 4.80 11.39
CA ASP A 262 0.16 5.47 10.16
C ASP A 262 0.81 4.78 8.96
N TRP A 263 0.08 4.61 7.86
CA TRP A 263 0.60 3.94 6.67
C TRP A 263 -0.04 4.43 5.38
N GLU A 264 0.72 4.32 4.32
CA GLU A 264 0.33 4.71 2.97
C GLU A 264 0.76 3.62 2.00
N THR A 265 -0.13 3.15 1.15
CA THR A 265 0.29 2.29 0.05
C THR A 265 0.40 3.07 -1.23
N CYS A 266 1.54 2.93 -1.91
CA CYS A 266 1.74 3.46 -3.25
C CYS A 266 1.50 2.37 -4.29
N MET A 267 0.75 2.72 -5.33
CA MET A 267 0.41 1.84 -6.46
C MET A 267 0.41 2.62 -7.76
N THR A 268 0.58 1.91 -8.85
CA THR A 268 0.59 2.46 -10.19
C THR A 268 -0.80 2.43 -10.84
N THR A 269 -1.01 3.28 -11.83
CA THR A 269 -2.22 3.26 -12.68
C THR A 269 -2.15 2.22 -13.79
N ASN A 270 -0.97 1.69 -14.07
CA ASN A 270 -0.65 0.59 -14.98
C ASN A 270 0.41 -0.30 -14.32
N ASP A 271 1.20 -1.06 -15.06
CA ASP A 271 2.23 -1.96 -14.49
C ASP A 271 3.55 -1.24 -14.12
N ASN A 272 3.70 0.07 -14.43
CA ASN A 272 4.96 0.80 -14.31
C ASN A 272 4.82 2.11 -13.51
N TRP A 273 5.93 2.56 -12.85
CA TRP A 273 5.99 3.86 -12.18
C TRP A 273 6.25 4.98 -13.20
N GLY A 274 7.33 4.87 -13.98
CA GLY A 274 7.63 5.78 -15.08
C GLY A 274 6.81 5.50 -16.34
N TYR A 275 6.88 6.40 -17.30
CA TYR A 275 6.17 6.28 -18.57
C TYR A 275 6.70 5.12 -19.43
N VAL A 276 5.78 4.26 -19.88
CA VAL A 276 6.03 3.19 -20.86
C VAL A 276 4.99 3.31 -21.97
N GLU A 277 5.46 3.49 -23.22
CA GLU A 277 4.59 3.74 -24.37
C GLU A 277 3.64 2.57 -24.68
N ASP A 278 4.14 1.35 -24.54
CA ASP A 278 3.39 0.13 -24.88
C ASP A 278 2.60 -0.46 -23.70
N ASP A 279 2.67 0.13 -22.50
CA ASP A 279 1.93 -0.35 -21.34
C ASP A 279 0.48 0.10 -21.43
N ASN A 280 -0.41 -0.85 -21.67
CA ASN A 280 -1.86 -0.65 -21.77
C ASN A 280 -2.65 -1.40 -20.70
N ASP A 281 -1.99 -1.94 -19.68
CA ASP A 281 -2.64 -2.67 -18.57
C ASP A 281 -3.14 -1.70 -17.48
N TRP A 282 -4.06 -0.83 -17.87
CA TRP A 282 -4.58 0.22 -17.00
C TRP A 282 -5.53 -0.35 -15.95
N ILE A 283 -5.35 0.10 -14.70
CA ILE A 283 -6.27 -0.21 -13.61
C ILE A 283 -7.71 0.21 -13.96
N THR A 284 -8.66 -0.68 -13.74
CA THR A 284 -10.07 -0.36 -13.95
C THR A 284 -10.61 0.53 -12.84
N PHE A 285 -11.67 1.28 -13.14
CA PHE A 285 -12.36 2.10 -12.14
C PHE A 285 -12.83 1.28 -10.94
N ASP A 286 -13.42 0.11 -11.17
CA ASP A 286 -13.92 -0.77 -10.09
C ASP A 286 -12.79 -1.28 -9.20
N LYS A 287 -11.64 -1.64 -9.81
CA LYS A 287 -10.45 -2.05 -9.06
C LYS A 287 -9.88 -0.90 -8.24
N PHE A 288 -9.87 0.32 -8.79
CA PHE A 288 -9.47 1.51 -8.05
C PHE A 288 -10.38 1.76 -6.84
N ILE A 289 -11.71 1.73 -7.03
CA ILE A 289 -12.67 1.92 -5.91
C ILE A 289 -12.48 0.84 -4.84
N PHE A 290 -12.33 -0.42 -5.26
CA PHE A 290 -12.01 -1.50 -4.33
C PHE A 290 -10.75 -1.21 -3.51
N ASN A 291 -9.65 -0.83 -4.16
CA ASN A 291 -8.38 -0.51 -3.50
C ASN A 291 -8.53 0.66 -2.53
N LEU A 292 -9.12 1.77 -2.97
CA LEU A 292 -9.32 2.96 -2.12
C LEU A 292 -10.12 2.63 -0.87
N VAL A 293 -11.23 1.94 -1.04
CA VAL A 293 -12.12 1.59 0.07
C VAL A 293 -11.47 0.56 0.99
N ASP A 294 -10.75 -0.43 0.44
CA ASP A 294 -10.03 -1.43 1.23
C ASP A 294 -8.91 -0.80 2.07
N ILE A 295 -8.12 0.10 1.47
CA ILE A 295 -7.06 0.84 2.15
C ILE A 295 -7.63 1.70 3.29
N VAL A 296 -8.64 2.51 3.00
CA VAL A 296 -9.23 3.43 4.00
C VAL A 296 -9.94 2.65 5.11
N SER A 297 -10.61 1.54 4.79
CA SER A 297 -11.24 0.64 5.79
C SER A 297 -10.25 0.02 6.77
N LYS A 298 -8.97 0.03 6.44
CA LYS A 298 -7.84 -0.45 7.26
C LYS A 298 -7.00 0.69 7.86
N GLY A 299 -7.44 1.94 7.69
CA GLY A 299 -6.83 3.13 8.28
C GLY A 299 -5.73 3.78 7.44
N GLY A 300 -5.40 3.24 6.27
CA GLY A 300 -4.33 3.74 5.40
C GLY A 300 -4.71 4.91 4.51
N ASN A 301 -3.70 5.42 3.80
CA ASN A 301 -3.81 6.36 2.70
C ASN A 301 -3.45 5.66 1.38
N TYR A 302 -4.04 6.12 0.28
CA TYR A 302 -3.77 5.65 -1.07
C TYR A 302 -2.99 6.70 -1.85
N LEU A 303 -1.75 6.39 -2.25
CA LEU A 303 -0.91 7.21 -3.11
C LEU A 303 -0.86 6.59 -4.50
N LEU A 304 -1.61 7.15 -5.45
CA LEU A 304 -1.76 6.61 -6.81
C LEU A 304 -0.85 7.32 -7.80
N ASN A 305 -0.04 6.54 -8.50
CA ASN A 305 1.00 7.05 -9.39
C ASN A 305 0.52 7.29 -10.81
N VAL A 306 1.11 8.33 -11.41
CA VAL A 306 1.12 8.59 -12.85
C VAL A 306 2.55 8.78 -13.33
N GLY A 307 2.84 8.32 -14.56
CA GLY A 307 4.11 8.52 -15.25
C GLY A 307 3.89 9.43 -16.48
N PRO A 308 4.21 10.73 -16.41
CA PRO A 308 4.17 11.61 -17.57
C PRO A 308 5.22 11.23 -18.62
N ASP A 309 4.95 11.48 -19.90
CA ASP A 309 5.90 11.31 -20.98
C ASP A 309 7.01 12.38 -20.95
N LYS A 310 7.99 12.27 -21.84
CA LYS A 310 9.13 13.22 -21.94
C LYS A 310 8.73 14.67 -22.19
N THR A 311 7.51 14.92 -22.67
CA THR A 311 6.97 16.25 -22.93
C THR A 311 6.22 16.83 -21.75
N GLY A 312 5.90 16.00 -20.73
CA GLY A 312 5.12 16.38 -19.56
C GLY A 312 3.62 16.09 -19.69
N LEU A 313 3.19 15.31 -20.68
CA LEU A 313 1.80 14.90 -20.80
C LEU A 313 1.53 13.68 -19.92
N ILE A 314 0.52 13.77 -19.06
CA ILE A 314 -0.04 12.62 -18.35
C ILE A 314 -0.86 11.80 -19.35
N PRO A 315 -0.70 10.45 -19.41
CA PRO A 315 -1.42 9.59 -20.34
C PRO A 315 -2.94 9.77 -20.27
N GLN A 316 -3.58 9.79 -21.44
CA GLN A 316 -5.03 10.00 -21.53
C GLN A 316 -5.87 9.02 -20.70
N PRO A 317 -5.53 7.70 -20.60
CA PRO A 317 -6.25 6.77 -19.73
C PRO A 317 -6.25 7.19 -18.25
N CYS A 318 -5.15 7.79 -17.75
CA CYS A 318 -5.10 8.34 -16.39
C CYS A 318 -6.07 9.52 -16.23
N ASN A 319 -6.08 10.46 -17.20
CA ASN A 319 -6.99 11.60 -17.19
C ASN A 319 -8.47 11.14 -17.16
N ASP A 320 -8.82 10.13 -17.96
CA ASP A 320 -10.18 9.60 -18.04
C ASP A 320 -10.57 8.86 -16.75
N LEU A 321 -9.64 8.10 -16.17
CA LEU A 321 -9.83 7.44 -14.88
C LEU A 321 -10.07 8.47 -13.77
N PHE A 322 -9.21 9.51 -13.69
CA PHE A 322 -9.28 10.51 -12.63
C PHE A 322 -10.58 11.34 -12.68
N LYS A 323 -11.08 11.64 -13.87
CA LYS A 323 -12.40 12.24 -14.03
C LYS A 323 -13.55 11.37 -13.50
N LYS A 324 -13.46 10.04 -13.71
CA LYS A 324 -14.45 9.08 -13.16
C LYS A 324 -14.32 9.01 -11.63
N ILE A 325 -13.10 8.95 -11.11
CA ILE A 325 -12.82 8.98 -9.68
C ILE A 325 -13.40 10.25 -9.04
N GLY A 326 -13.14 11.40 -9.62
CA GLY A 326 -13.64 12.67 -9.11
C GLY A 326 -15.16 12.75 -9.03
N LYS A 327 -15.88 12.19 -10.03
CA LYS A 327 -17.35 12.09 -9.97
C LYS A 327 -17.80 11.22 -8.80
N TRP A 328 -17.14 10.09 -8.57
CA TRP A 328 -17.45 9.21 -7.45
C TRP A 328 -17.12 9.85 -6.10
N MET A 329 -15.96 10.51 -6.00
CA MET A 329 -15.53 11.20 -4.78
C MET A 329 -16.43 12.37 -4.40
N LYS A 330 -17.00 13.10 -5.37
CA LYS A 330 -17.99 14.16 -5.10
C LYS A 330 -19.24 13.64 -4.41
N VAL A 331 -19.64 12.40 -4.73
CA VAL A 331 -20.82 11.76 -4.14
C VAL A 331 -20.47 11.04 -2.83
N ASN A 332 -19.35 10.30 -2.81
CA ASN A 332 -19.04 9.36 -1.74
C ASN A 332 -17.89 9.81 -0.82
N GLY A 333 -17.26 10.95 -1.10
CA GLY A 333 -16.08 11.42 -0.35
C GLY A 333 -16.30 11.60 1.15
N GLU A 334 -17.55 11.82 1.58
CA GLU A 334 -17.91 11.82 3.00
C GLU A 334 -17.50 10.51 3.68
N SER A 335 -17.63 9.38 3.01
CA SER A 335 -17.29 8.06 3.55
C SER A 335 -15.79 7.73 3.53
N ILE A 336 -14.97 8.57 2.88
CA ILE A 336 -13.53 8.38 2.65
C ILE A 336 -12.69 9.35 3.48
N TYR A 337 -12.84 10.66 3.24
CA TYR A 337 -12.02 11.66 3.93
C TYR A 337 -12.27 11.66 5.43
N ASN A 338 -11.21 11.79 6.23
CA ASN A 338 -11.29 11.78 7.69
C ASN A 338 -11.98 10.51 8.27
N ALA A 339 -12.01 9.43 7.50
CA ALA A 339 -12.57 8.17 7.98
C ALA A 339 -11.53 7.37 8.76
N LYS A 340 -11.99 6.70 9.82
CA LYS A 340 -11.22 5.76 10.63
C LYS A 340 -11.40 4.33 10.11
N ALA A 341 -10.50 3.44 10.51
CA ALA A 341 -10.58 2.02 10.18
C ALA A 341 -11.90 1.38 10.61
N SER A 342 -12.27 0.32 9.89
CA SER A 342 -13.42 -0.55 10.20
C SER A 342 -13.37 -1.05 11.65
N PRO A 343 -14.51 -1.13 12.35
CA PRO A 343 -14.57 -1.80 13.64
C PRO A 343 -14.67 -3.33 13.53
N PHE A 344 -14.89 -3.86 12.31
CA PHE A 344 -15.04 -5.29 12.10
C PHE A 344 -13.68 -5.96 11.93
N PHE A 345 -13.41 -7.00 12.69
CA PHE A 345 -12.17 -7.77 12.67
C PHE A 345 -12.17 -8.90 11.64
N ARG A 346 -13.15 -8.91 10.73
CA ARG A 346 -13.38 -9.98 9.77
C ARG A 346 -13.52 -9.46 8.35
N ARG A 347 -13.30 -10.37 7.41
CA ARG A 347 -13.68 -10.16 6.02
C ARG A 347 -15.19 -9.94 5.91
N LEU A 348 -15.57 -8.85 5.29
CA LEU A 348 -16.94 -8.60 4.89
C LEU A 348 -17.10 -9.06 3.43
N THR A 349 -17.91 -10.10 3.20
CA THR A 349 -18.05 -10.73 1.86
C THR A 349 -18.69 -9.81 0.85
N TRP A 350 -19.52 -8.87 1.32
CA TRP A 350 -20.23 -7.90 0.50
C TRP A 350 -19.45 -6.60 0.24
N GLY A 351 -18.35 -6.34 0.96
CA GLY A 351 -17.61 -5.08 0.78
C GLY A 351 -16.68 -4.71 1.92
N ARG A 352 -16.73 -3.42 2.30
CA ARG A 352 -15.87 -2.84 3.35
C ARG A 352 -16.66 -1.85 4.22
N CYS A 353 -16.08 -1.49 5.35
CA CYS A 353 -16.66 -0.51 6.27
C CYS A 353 -15.61 0.54 6.64
N THR A 354 -16.01 1.80 6.66
CA THR A 354 -15.28 2.91 7.28
C THR A 354 -16.14 3.55 8.35
N ARG A 355 -15.56 4.35 9.26
CA ARG A 355 -16.33 4.98 10.33
C ARG A 355 -15.92 6.41 10.64
N LYS A 356 -16.86 7.17 11.23
CA LYS A 356 -16.63 8.50 11.79
C LYS A 356 -17.38 8.67 13.09
N SER A 357 -16.85 9.50 13.99
CA SER A 357 -17.57 9.92 15.18
C SER A 357 -18.58 11.04 14.83
N GLU A 358 -19.79 10.97 15.39
CA GLU A 358 -20.84 12.00 15.27
C GLU A 358 -21.40 12.32 16.65
N GLY A 359 -20.82 13.30 17.31
CA GLY A 359 -21.12 13.60 18.73
C GLY A 359 -20.74 12.41 19.62
N SER A 360 -21.74 11.88 20.36
CA SER A 360 -21.60 10.66 21.17
C SER A 360 -21.81 9.37 20.38
N ASN A 361 -22.22 9.45 19.11
CA ASN A 361 -22.56 8.33 18.25
C ASN A 361 -21.48 8.06 17.21
N THR A 362 -21.63 6.97 16.46
CA THR A 362 -20.73 6.61 15.35
C THR A 362 -21.52 6.38 14.08
N ILE A 363 -21.03 6.95 12.98
CA ILE A 363 -21.47 6.62 11.63
C ILE A 363 -20.56 5.51 11.09
N LEU A 364 -21.17 4.43 10.64
CA LEU A 364 -20.53 3.37 9.84
C LEU A 364 -20.94 3.60 8.38
N TYR A 365 -19.96 3.73 7.49
CA TYR A 365 -20.18 3.75 6.04
C TYR A 365 -19.91 2.36 5.49
N LEU A 366 -20.97 1.70 5.03
CA LEU A 366 -20.91 0.35 4.49
C LEU A 366 -20.78 0.46 2.96
N HIS A 367 -19.60 0.18 2.46
CA HIS A 367 -19.30 0.17 1.02
C HIS A 367 -19.67 -1.19 0.45
N VAL A 368 -20.88 -1.31 -0.11
CA VAL A 368 -21.37 -2.54 -0.73
C VAL A 368 -20.77 -2.63 -2.13
N LEU A 369 -19.72 -3.44 -2.27
CA LEU A 369 -18.97 -3.62 -3.51
C LEU A 369 -19.45 -4.85 -4.29
N THR A 370 -19.93 -5.87 -3.57
CA THR A 370 -20.47 -7.13 -4.12
C THR A 370 -21.80 -7.40 -3.43
N PRO A 371 -22.91 -6.85 -3.95
CA PRO A 371 -24.22 -7.06 -3.34
C PRO A 371 -24.59 -8.54 -3.29
N PRO A 372 -25.02 -9.07 -2.13
CA PRO A 372 -25.48 -10.44 -2.02
C PRO A 372 -26.76 -10.69 -2.80
N LYS A 373 -26.91 -11.90 -3.37
CA LYS A 373 -28.09 -12.28 -4.19
C LYS A 373 -29.41 -12.22 -3.41
N ASN A 374 -29.36 -12.50 -2.10
CA ASN A 374 -30.52 -12.44 -1.21
C ASN A 374 -30.83 -11.01 -0.74
N GLY A 375 -30.09 -10.01 -1.16
CA GLY A 375 -30.28 -8.61 -0.77
C GLY A 375 -30.02 -8.32 0.70
N LYS A 376 -29.36 -9.20 1.46
CA LYS A 376 -29.09 -9.02 2.88
C LYS A 376 -27.59 -8.99 3.16
N ILE A 377 -27.15 -8.00 3.95
CA ILE A 377 -25.76 -7.91 4.44
C ILE A 377 -25.71 -8.12 5.95
N LEU A 378 -24.77 -8.95 6.37
CA LEU A 378 -24.48 -9.17 7.79
C LEU A 378 -23.39 -8.19 8.25
N LEU A 379 -23.62 -7.57 9.40
CA LEU A 379 -22.65 -6.79 10.18
C LEU A 379 -22.19 -7.67 11.35
N PRO A 380 -21.12 -8.48 11.16
CA PRO A 380 -20.80 -9.55 12.08
C PRO A 380 -20.37 -9.01 13.44
N GLY A 381 -21.01 -9.51 14.49
CA GLY A 381 -20.70 -9.16 15.86
C GLY A 381 -21.20 -7.82 16.35
N LEU A 382 -21.80 -6.98 15.52
CA LEU A 382 -22.27 -5.64 15.92
C LEU A 382 -23.38 -5.73 16.98
N GLN A 383 -23.10 -5.19 18.18
CA GLN A 383 -24.03 -5.18 19.32
C GLN A 383 -24.84 -3.90 19.42
N ASN A 384 -24.32 -2.78 18.97
CA ASN A 384 -24.93 -1.47 19.11
C ASN A 384 -26.37 -1.43 18.59
N GLN A 385 -27.17 -0.54 19.18
CA GLN A 385 -28.45 -0.15 18.62
C GLN A 385 -28.21 0.66 17.33
N ILE A 386 -28.88 0.29 16.25
CA ILE A 386 -28.94 1.05 15.01
C ILE A 386 -30.00 2.14 15.20
N ILE A 387 -29.59 3.39 15.00
CA ILE A 387 -30.47 4.57 15.11
C ILE A 387 -31.12 4.83 13.76
N SER A 388 -30.34 4.77 12.68
CA SER A 388 -30.83 4.91 11.30
C SER A 388 -29.93 4.22 10.29
N ALA A 389 -30.46 3.82 9.17
CA ALA A 389 -29.74 3.21 8.05
C ALA A 389 -30.36 3.67 6.72
N HIS A 390 -29.58 4.30 5.84
CA HIS A 390 -30.04 4.74 4.52
C HIS A 390 -28.89 4.76 3.51
N LYS A 391 -29.18 4.76 2.22
CA LYS A 391 -28.16 5.02 1.22
C LYS A 391 -27.58 6.41 1.41
N LEU A 392 -26.28 6.57 1.19
CA LEU A 392 -25.64 7.88 1.23
C LEU A 392 -26.36 8.84 0.24
N HIS A 393 -26.76 10.01 0.72
CA HIS A 393 -27.57 11.02 0.01
C HIS A 393 -28.98 10.55 -0.40
N CYS A 394 -29.58 9.62 0.35
CA CYS A 394 -30.95 9.21 0.21
C CYS A 394 -31.59 9.11 1.59
N ASP A 395 -32.84 9.58 1.71
CA ASP A 395 -33.56 9.59 3.00
C ASP A 395 -34.38 8.31 3.23
N ASP A 396 -34.44 7.40 2.23
CA ASP A 396 -35.17 6.15 2.37
C ASP A 396 -34.51 5.24 3.39
N GLU A 397 -35.22 4.98 4.48
CA GLU A 397 -34.73 4.14 5.57
C GLU A 397 -34.69 2.66 5.18
N LEU A 398 -33.58 1.98 5.49
CA LEU A 398 -33.37 0.56 5.26
C LEU A 398 -33.80 -0.24 6.48
N SER A 399 -34.52 -1.33 6.23
CA SER A 399 -34.89 -2.27 7.28
C SER A 399 -33.68 -3.04 7.81
N HIS A 400 -33.67 -3.26 9.12
CA HIS A 400 -32.64 -4.04 9.80
C HIS A 400 -33.25 -4.92 10.89
N GLU A 401 -32.54 -6.01 11.20
CA GLU A 401 -32.95 -6.97 12.24
C GLU A 401 -31.71 -7.46 13.01
N LYS A 402 -31.90 -7.88 14.26
CA LYS A 402 -30.86 -8.56 15.04
C LYS A 402 -30.83 -10.05 14.67
N SER A 403 -29.64 -10.64 14.66
CA SER A 403 -29.40 -12.07 14.52
C SER A 403 -28.43 -12.56 15.61
N SER A 404 -28.25 -13.87 15.72
CA SER A 404 -27.26 -14.47 16.62
C SER A 404 -25.80 -14.10 16.25
N TYR A 405 -25.58 -13.63 15.03
CA TYR A 405 -24.26 -13.31 14.50
C TYR A 405 -24.00 -11.79 14.37
N GLY A 406 -24.94 -10.94 14.79
CA GLY A 406 -24.84 -9.49 14.69
C GLY A 406 -26.11 -8.85 14.12
N SER A 407 -25.97 -7.75 13.41
CA SER A 407 -27.10 -7.07 12.77
C SER A 407 -27.15 -7.39 11.27
N VAL A 408 -28.35 -7.53 10.72
CA VAL A 408 -28.58 -7.78 9.30
C VAL A 408 -29.34 -6.59 8.71
N LEU A 409 -28.86 -6.03 7.60
CA LEU A 409 -29.56 -5.00 6.83
C LEU A 409 -30.11 -5.61 5.54
N THR A 410 -31.30 -5.16 5.15
CA THR A 410 -31.87 -5.47 3.84
C THR A 410 -31.57 -4.33 2.88
N LEU A 411 -30.92 -4.66 1.76
CA LEU A 411 -30.57 -3.71 0.72
C LEU A 411 -31.81 -3.38 -0.14
N PRO A 412 -31.96 -2.12 -0.60
CA PRO A 412 -33.13 -1.72 -1.39
C PRO A 412 -33.08 -2.26 -2.82
N ASP A 413 -31.89 -2.54 -3.32
CA ASP A 413 -31.61 -3.08 -4.64
C ASP A 413 -30.25 -3.82 -4.65
N SER A 414 -29.92 -4.47 -5.75
CA SER A 414 -28.66 -5.20 -5.93
C SER A 414 -27.51 -4.33 -6.44
N ALA A 415 -27.65 -3.01 -6.49
CA ALA A 415 -26.60 -2.14 -6.99
C ALA A 415 -25.55 -1.84 -5.92
N ALA A 416 -24.29 -1.78 -6.34
CA ALA A 416 -23.18 -1.31 -5.49
C ALA A 416 -23.48 0.12 -5.00
N SER A 417 -23.33 0.35 -3.69
CA SER A 417 -23.69 1.62 -3.06
C SER A 417 -22.97 1.81 -1.73
N VAL A 418 -22.98 3.04 -1.21
CA VAL A 418 -22.55 3.34 0.15
C VAL A 418 -23.78 3.55 1.03
N ILE A 419 -23.84 2.82 2.14
CA ILE A 419 -24.88 2.95 3.14
C ILE A 419 -24.30 3.72 4.34
N LYS A 420 -25.02 4.73 4.78
CA LYS A 420 -24.76 5.47 6.01
C LYS A 420 -25.58 4.87 7.13
N LEU A 421 -24.90 4.29 8.12
CA LEU A 421 -25.48 3.63 9.27
C LEU A 421 -25.10 4.38 10.53
N LEU A 422 -26.06 4.98 11.22
CA LEU A 422 -25.83 5.62 12.53
C LEU A 422 -26.09 4.62 13.64
N ILE A 423 -25.10 4.43 14.51
CA ILE A 423 -25.19 3.57 15.70
C ILE A 423 -25.02 4.38 16.98
N GLU A 424 -25.64 3.94 18.07
CA GLU A 424 -25.48 4.53 19.38
C GLU A 424 -24.11 4.22 19.96
N GLY A 425 -23.37 5.25 20.37
CA GLY A 425 -22.07 5.14 21.04
C GLY A 425 -20.91 4.75 20.10
N GLU A 426 -19.82 4.32 20.70
CA GLU A 426 -18.68 3.72 19.98
C GLU A 426 -19.03 2.28 19.55
N PRO A 427 -18.43 1.76 18.45
CA PRO A 427 -18.73 0.42 17.95
C PRO A 427 -18.37 -0.66 18.96
N GLU A 428 -19.32 -1.50 19.32
CA GLU A 428 -19.17 -2.70 20.12
C GLU A 428 -19.33 -3.92 19.21
N VAL A 429 -18.21 -4.56 18.89
CA VAL A 429 -18.18 -5.72 17.99
C VAL A 429 -17.60 -6.92 18.74
N ILE A 430 -18.39 -7.97 18.90
CA ILE A 430 -17.96 -9.24 19.50
C ILE A 430 -17.42 -10.18 18.43
N GLU A 431 -16.53 -11.09 18.84
CA GLU A 431 -16.06 -12.16 17.96
C GLU A 431 -17.21 -13.13 17.64
N THR A 432 -17.42 -13.38 16.34
CA THR A 432 -18.37 -14.40 15.85
C THR A 432 -17.63 -15.47 15.07
N PRO A 433 -18.17 -16.68 14.89
CA PRO A 433 -17.56 -17.65 13.98
C PRO A 433 -17.61 -17.17 12.52
N ILE A 434 -16.69 -17.66 11.69
CA ILE A 434 -16.71 -17.49 10.25
C ILE A 434 -17.85 -18.35 9.70
N LEU A 435 -18.75 -17.73 8.94
CA LEU A 435 -19.89 -18.37 8.32
C LEU A 435 -19.60 -18.74 6.86
N PRO A 436 -20.36 -19.68 6.26
CA PRO A 436 -20.28 -19.95 4.83
C PRO A 436 -20.57 -18.71 4.00
N ASP A 437 -19.88 -18.59 2.88
CA ASP A 437 -20.23 -17.66 1.80
C ASP A 437 -21.54 -18.12 1.11
N GLU A 438 -22.08 -17.34 0.18
CA GLU A 438 -23.34 -17.66 -0.54
C GLU A 438 -23.32 -18.99 -1.31
N ASP A 439 -22.12 -19.47 -1.68
CA ASP A 439 -21.94 -20.76 -2.35
C ASP A 439 -21.84 -21.95 -1.38
N GLY A 440 -22.05 -21.71 -0.09
CA GLY A 440 -21.93 -22.71 0.98
C GLY A 440 -20.47 -23.00 1.39
N THR A 441 -19.48 -22.43 0.72
CA THR A 441 -18.07 -22.65 1.04
C THR A 441 -17.65 -21.80 2.24
N ILE A 442 -16.97 -22.42 3.21
CA ILE A 442 -16.35 -21.71 4.33
C ILE A 442 -14.90 -21.39 3.93
N ARG A 443 -14.56 -20.10 3.85
CA ARG A 443 -13.22 -19.64 3.49
C ARG A 443 -12.51 -19.04 4.69
N LEU A 444 -11.44 -19.70 5.12
CA LEU A 444 -10.56 -19.27 6.20
C LEU A 444 -9.40 -18.48 5.62
N THR A 445 -9.53 -17.15 5.65
CA THR A 445 -8.63 -16.21 4.97
C THR A 445 -7.62 -15.57 5.92
N PRO A 446 -6.51 -14.98 5.42
CA PRO A 446 -5.52 -14.31 6.26
C PRO A 446 -6.07 -13.14 7.09
N ILE A 447 -7.09 -12.44 6.59
CA ILE A 447 -7.72 -11.33 7.34
C ILE A 447 -8.50 -11.83 8.57
N ASP A 448 -9.00 -13.06 8.50
CA ASP A 448 -9.79 -13.69 9.58
C ASP A 448 -8.93 -14.48 10.56
N ALA A 449 -7.64 -14.62 10.27
CA ALA A 449 -6.72 -15.43 11.05
C ALA A 449 -6.40 -14.78 12.40
N GLN A 450 -6.48 -15.56 13.47
CA GLN A 450 -5.87 -15.21 14.75
C GLN A 450 -4.45 -15.79 14.79
N LEU A 451 -3.47 -14.94 15.12
CA LEU A 451 -2.05 -15.23 14.96
C LEU A 451 -1.39 -15.32 16.34
N LYS A 452 -0.50 -16.28 16.50
CA LYS A 452 0.27 -16.49 17.74
C LYS A 452 1.73 -16.82 17.41
N GLY A 453 2.64 -16.32 18.24
CA GLY A 453 4.08 -16.50 18.06
C GLY A 453 4.63 -15.55 17.01
N LYS A 454 5.40 -16.07 16.04
CA LYS A 454 5.99 -15.31 14.95
C LYS A 454 5.14 -15.26 13.68
N VAL A 455 3.97 -15.90 13.70
CA VAL A 455 3.07 -15.91 12.54
C VAL A 455 2.58 -14.50 12.24
N GLN A 456 2.57 -14.17 10.97
CA GLN A 456 2.18 -12.87 10.45
C GLN A 456 1.19 -13.04 9.30
N SER A 457 0.39 -12.01 9.08
CA SER A 457 -0.39 -11.85 7.86
C SER A 457 0.23 -10.75 7.00
N GLY A 458 0.15 -10.91 5.69
CA GLY A 458 0.67 -9.93 4.74
C GLY A 458 0.05 -10.13 3.37
N GLN A 459 0.41 -9.25 2.44
CA GLN A 459 -0.01 -9.36 1.05
C GLN A 459 1.22 -9.29 0.13
N MET A 460 1.18 -9.99 -0.98
CA MET A 460 2.16 -9.87 -2.04
C MET A 460 1.49 -10.05 -3.39
N MET A 461 1.76 -9.14 -4.32
CA MET A 461 1.18 -9.16 -5.66
C MET A 461 -0.35 -9.28 -5.64
N GLY A 462 -1.02 -8.59 -4.68
CA GLY A 462 -2.46 -8.60 -4.51
C GLY A 462 -3.05 -9.85 -3.83
N LEU A 463 -2.22 -10.82 -3.42
CA LEU A 463 -2.68 -12.04 -2.75
C LEU A 463 -2.35 -11.99 -1.26
N ASP A 464 -3.38 -12.07 -0.43
CA ASP A 464 -3.24 -12.19 1.02
C ASP A 464 -2.63 -13.53 1.41
N ARG A 465 -1.86 -13.54 2.49
CA ARG A 465 -1.19 -14.73 2.99
C ARG A 465 -0.92 -14.67 4.48
N VAL A 466 -0.87 -15.86 5.10
CA VAL A 466 -0.29 -16.08 6.43
C VAL A 466 1.05 -16.78 6.27
N PHE A 467 2.03 -16.42 7.11
CA PHE A 467 3.39 -16.99 7.07
C PHE A 467 4.09 -16.85 8.43
N GLY A 468 5.29 -17.44 8.59
CA GLY A 468 6.10 -17.28 9.79
C GLY A 468 5.97 -18.42 10.81
N TRP A 469 5.60 -19.64 10.39
CA TRP A 469 5.65 -20.83 11.25
C TRP A 469 7.09 -21.36 11.36
N GLU A 470 7.85 -20.83 12.30
CA GLU A 470 9.23 -21.26 12.55
C GLU A 470 9.31 -22.32 13.65
N LYS A 471 8.43 -22.26 14.65
CA LYS A 471 8.40 -23.15 15.83
C LYS A 471 7.02 -23.73 16.08
N LYS A 472 6.96 -24.81 16.87
CA LYS A 472 5.67 -25.45 17.28
C LYS A 472 4.69 -24.50 17.99
N THR A 473 5.19 -23.42 18.58
CA THR A 473 4.39 -22.41 19.26
C THR A 473 3.80 -21.35 18.33
N ASP A 474 4.23 -21.36 17.06
CA ASP A 474 3.77 -20.45 16.02
C ASP A 474 2.50 -21.05 15.41
N ILE A 475 1.36 -20.41 15.64
CA ILE A 475 0.04 -20.93 15.30
C ILE A 475 -0.78 -19.85 14.64
N SER A 476 -1.44 -20.19 13.54
CA SER A 476 -2.61 -19.45 13.06
C SER A 476 -3.86 -20.30 13.31
N TYR A 477 -4.97 -19.65 13.69
CA TYR A 477 -6.22 -20.37 13.86
C TYR A 477 -7.43 -19.53 13.49
N TRP A 478 -8.52 -20.24 13.19
CA TRP A 478 -9.82 -19.67 12.83
C TRP A 478 -10.92 -20.38 13.62
N LYS A 479 -11.98 -19.65 13.97
CA LYS A 479 -13.22 -20.22 14.46
C LYS A 479 -14.26 -20.09 13.36
N MET A 480 -14.83 -21.18 12.94
CA MET A 480 -15.87 -21.24 11.92
C MET A 480 -17.11 -21.94 12.42
N GLU A 481 -18.24 -21.77 11.74
CA GLU A 481 -19.47 -22.47 12.01
C GLU A 481 -20.14 -22.89 10.72
N SER A 482 -20.53 -24.17 10.66
CA SER A 482 -21.32 -24.69 9.53
C SER A 482 -22.81 -24.43 9.75
N GLN A 483 -23.46 -23.79 8.79
CA GLN A 483 -24.90 -23.55 8.83
C GLN A 483 -25.73 -24.72 8.30
N SER A 484 -25.08 -25.75 7.76
CA SER A 484 -25.69 -27.00 7.29
C SER A 484 -24.91 -28.22 7.70
N ALA A 485 -25.60 -29.33 7.97
CA ALA A 485 -24.95 -30.62 8.11
C ALA A 485 -24.56 -31.18 6.73
N GLY A 486 -23.44 -31.89 6.65
CA GLY A 486 -23.01 -32.52 5.41
C GLY A 486 -21.51 -32.83 5.36
N THR A 487 -21.10 -33.38 4.23
CA THR A 487 -19.68 -33.67 3.93
C THR A 487 -19.07 -32.47 3.21
N PHE A 488 -17.89 -32.07 3.67
CA PHE A 488 -17.15 -30.94 3.11
C PHE A 488 -15.76 -31.39 2.66
N LYS A 489 -15.41 -31.05 1.44
CA LYS A 489 -14.05 -31.22 0.92
C LYS A 489 -13.16 -30.12 1.44
N VAL A 490 -12.01 -30.48 2.02
CA VAL A 490 -11.06 -29.53 2.59
C VAL A 490 -9.88 -29.34 1.66
N LYS A 491 -9.58 -28.09 1.29
CA LYS A 491 -8.45 -27.71 0.45
C LYS A 491 -7.63 -26.61 1.08
N LEU A 492 -6.31 -26.72 1.01
CA LEU A 492 -5.36 -25.70 1.43
C LEU A 492 -4.65 -25.13 0.19
N LYS A 493 -4.60 -23.81 0.04
CA LYS A 493 -3.77 -23.12 -0.96
C LYS A 493 -2.51 -22.61 -0.30
N ALA A 494 -1.36 -23.18 -0.66
CA ALA A 494 -0.09 -22.85 -0.05
C ALA A 494 1.07 -22.93 -1.06
N THR A 495 2.20 -22.29 -0.72
CA THR A 495 3.44 -22.34 -1.49
C THR A 495 4.65 -22.04 -0.61
N THR A 496 5.86 -22.32 -1.11
CA THR A 496 7.15 -21.89 -0.54
C THR A 496 8.03 -21.31 -1.65
N PRO A 497 9.00 -20.43 -1.36
CA PRO A 497 9.91 -19.87 -2.37
C PRO A 497 10.74 -20.93 -3.08
N GLU A 498 11.33 -21.86 -2.31
CA GLU A 498 12.23 -22.89 -2.78
C GLU A 498 11.99 -24.19 -2.04
N GLY A 499 12.34 -25.32 -2.68
CA GLY A 499 12.27 -26.65 -2.08
C GLY A 499 10.88 -27.03 -1.58
N SER A 500 10.81 -27.49 -0.33
CA SER A 500 9.57 -27.87 0.35
C SER A 500 9.58 -27.46 1.82
N GLY A 501 8.41 -27.48 2.44
CA GLY A 501 8.23 -27.27 3.87
C GLY A 501 7.01 -28.06 4.37
N SER A 502 6.88 -28.23 5.68
CA SER A 502 5.82 -29.04 6.29
C SER A 502 4.95 -28.22 7.23
N LEU A 503 3.64 -28.32 7.04
CA LEU A 503 2.63 -27.75 7.92
C LEU A 503 1.73 -28.85 8.48
N GLN A 504 1.11 -28.57 9.62
CA GLN A 504 0.04 -29.35 10.19
C GLN A 504 -1.25 -28.56 10.21
N VAL A 505 -2.29 -29.13 9.66
CA VAL A 505 -3.66 -28.64 9.74
C VAL A 505 -4.43 -29.50 10.72
N LYS A 506 -4.96 -28.88 11.77
CA LYS A 506 -5.76 -29.55 12.80
C LYS A 506 -7.22 -29.10 12.69
N ILE A 507 -8.10 -30.05 12.47
CA ILE A 507 -9.53 -29.83 12.34
C ILE A 507 -10.31 -31.05 12.86
N LEU A 508 -11.29 -30.86 13.74
CA LEU A 508 -12.14 -31.91 14.30
C LEU A 508 -11.38 -33.11 14.89
N GLY A 509 -10.22 -32.87 15.54
CA GLY A 509 -9.37 -33.93 16.07
C GLY A 509 -8.48 -34.62 15.03
N LEU A 510 -8.64 -34.34 13.76
CA LEU A 510 -7.71 -34.76 12.71
C LEU A 510 -6.46 -33.87 12.73
N ASP A 511 -5.30 -34.51 12.52
CA ASP A 511 -3.99 -33.86 12.43
C ASP A 511 -3.35 -34.23 11.09
N ILE A 512 -3.52 -33.35 10.09
CA ILE A 512 -3.15 -33.61 8.71
C ILE A 512 -1.82 -32.92 8.43
N THR A 513 -0.81 -33.71 8.01
CA THR A 513 0.49 -33.15 7.58
C THR A 513 0.44 -32.83 6.08
N VAL A 514 0.87 -31.62 5.74
CA VAL A 514 0.92 -31.12 4.36
C VAL A 514 2.35 -30.77 4.00
N GLU A 515 2.90 -31.46 3.00
CA GLU A 515 4.21 -31.14 2.41
C GLU A 515 4.03 -30.11 1.31
N VAL A 516 4.32 -28.85 1.65
CA VAL A 516 4.15 -27.69 0.76
C VAL A 516 5.35 -27.58 -0.18
N GLN A 517 5.10 -27.51 -1.48
CA GLN A 517 6.09 -27.44 -2.53
C GLN A 517 6.27 -26.02 -3.09
N SER A 518 7.46 -25.76 -3.64
CA SER A 518 7.73 -24.50 -4.35
C SER A 518 7.10 -24.50 -5.74
N THR A 519 6.52 -23.36 -6.11
CA THR A 519 5.98 -23.14 -7.46
C THR A 519 6.99 -22.46 -8.40
N LYS A 520 8.18 -22.09 -7.94
CA LYS A 520 9.15 -21.18 -8.63
C LYS A 520 8.56 -19.78 -8.95
N ARG A 521 7.25 -19.61 -8.83
CA ARG A 521 6.49 -18.34 -8.97
C ARG A 521 5.68 -18.04 -7.70
N TRP A 522 6.23 -18.41 -6.55
CA TRP A 522 5.60 -18.33 -5.23
C TRP A 522 4.96 -16.97 -4.88
N ARG A 523 5.37 -15.89 -5.55
CA ARG A 523 4.78 -14.57 -5.33
C ARG A 523 3.35 -14.47 -5.84
N ARG A 524 2.97 -15.24 -6.88
CA ARG A 524 1.67 -15.18 -7.57
C ARG A 524 0.97 -16.53 -7.69
N HIS A 525 1.66 -17.65 -7.46
CA HIS A 525 1.12 -19.00 -7.68
C HIS A 525 1.18 -19.82 -6.41
N TYR A 526 0.05 -20.35 -6.04
CA TYR A 526 -0.16 -21.27 -4.93
C TYR A 526 -0.65 -22.61 -5.47
N LEU A 527 -0.25 -23.71 -4.84
CA LEU A 527 -0.75 -25.04 -5.15
C LEU A 527 -1.95 -25.36 -4.27
N ASP A 528 -2.88 -26.12 -4.81
CA ASP A 528 -4.02 -26.69 -4.09
C ASP A 528 -3.61 -28.04 -3.48
N TYR A 529 -3.75 -28.16 -2.18
CA TYR A 529 -3.55 -29.40 -1.43
C TYR A 529 -4.91 -29.93 -0.98
N ASP A 530 -5.28 -31.13 -1.44
CA ASP A 530 -6.48 -31.84 -1.02
C ASP A 530 -6.20 -32.47 0.34
N LEU A 531 -6.96 -32.08 1.35
CA LEU A 531 -6.84 -32.57 2.72
C LEU A 531 -7.87 -33.65 3.05
N GLY A 532 -8.65 -34.10 2.05
CA GLY A 532 -9.73 -35.07 2.23
C GLY A 532 -11.09 -34.42 2.56
N GLU A 533 -11.95 -35.22 3.15
CA GLU A 533 -13.32 -34.84 3.47
C GLU A 533 -13.57 -34.93 4.97
N ILE A 534 -14.42 -34.04 5.47
CA ILE A 534 -14.90 -34.04 6.86
C ILE A 534 -16.41 -33.93 6.89
N ASN A 535 -17.03 -34.48 7.91
CA ASN A 535 -18.47 -34.32 8.17
C ASN A 535 -18.66 -33.21 9.22
N LEU A 536 -19.51 -32.25 8.91
CA LEU A 536 -19.91 -31.17 9.78
C LEU A 536 -21.37 -31.36 10.19
N GLU A 537 -21.67 -31.05 11.44
CA GLU A 537 -23.04 -30.94 11.93
C GLU A 537 -23.54 -29.51 11.72
N LYS A 538 -24.84 -29.32 11.61
CA LYS A 538 -25.44 -27.99 11.53
C LYS A 538 -25.18 -27.22 12.83
N ASP A 539 -24.86 -25.92 12.70
CA ASP A 539 -24.58 -24.98 13.81
C ASP A 539 -23.41 -25.44 14.71
N GLN A 540 -22.50 -26.28 14.17
CA GLN A 540 -21.30 -26.73 14.85
C GLN A 540 -20.18 -25.68 14.71
N THR A 541 -19.77 -25.12 15.86
CA THR A 541 -18.58 -24.24 15.92
C THR A 541 -17.30 -25.08 16.01
N ILE A 542 -16.35 -24.81 15.12
CA ILE A 542 -15.11 -25.57 14.97
C ILE A 542 -13.93 -24.61 14.98
N LYS A 543 -12.86 -25.02 15.68
CA LYS A 543 -11.55 -24.39 15.60
C LYS A 543 -10.69 -25.13 14.58
N VAL A 544 -10.14 -24.40 13.63
CA VAL A 544 -9.13 -24.90 12.68
C VAL A 544 -7.80 -24.25 13.01
N GLU A 545 -6.74 -25.04 13.11
CA GLU A 545 -5.40 -24.55 13.41
C GLU A 545 -4.40 -24.97 12.33
N ILE A 546 -3.45 -24.08 12.04
CA ILE A 546 -2.24 -24.38 11.25
C ILE A 546 -1.02 -24.11 12.12
N CYS A 547 -0.14 -25.08 12.22
CA CYS A 547 1.13 -25.00 12.94
C CYS A 547 2.21 -25.82 12.23
N THR A 548 3.39 -25.96 12.83
CA THR A 548 4.45 -26.87 12.35
C THR A 548 4.91 -27.80 13.46
N LYS A 549 5.37 -29.01 13.11
CA LYS A 549 6.05 -29.94 14.04
C LYS A 549 7.56 -29.85 13.95
N ILE A 550 8.06 -29.40 12.84
CA ILE A 550 9.50 -29.27 12.55
C ILE A 550 9.82 -27.82 12.22
N GLU A 551 11.07 -27.44 12.42
CA GLU A 551 11.55 -26.15 11.90
C GLU A 551 11.59 -26.20 10.37
N ASN A 552 10.98 -25.23 9.72
CA ASN A 552 11.00 -25.12 8.28
C ASN A 552 12.25 -24.35 7.84
N ALA A 553 13.01 -24.91 6.90
CA ALA A 553 14.17 -24.24 6.31
C ALA A 553 13.75 -23.04 5.44
N ASN A 554 12.55 -23.11 4.84
CA ASN A 554 11.99 -22.09 3.98
C ASN A 554 10.67 -21.56 4.55
N PRO A 555 10.36 -20.27 4.39
CA PRO A 555 9.06 -19.73 4.77
C PRO A 555 7.96 -20.37 3.93
N ILE A 556 6.85 -20.74 4.59
CA ILE A 556 5.64 -21.22 3.93
C ILE A 556 4.61 -20.10 3.93
N TYR A 557 3.90 -19.96 2.82
CA TYR A 557 2.84 -18.99 2.61
C TYR A 557 1.52 -19.70 2.38
N VAL A 558 0.54 -19.42 3.21
CA VAL A 558 -0.84 -19.93 3.11
C VAL A 558 -1.75 -18.80 2.66
N ASN A 559 -2.47 -19.00 1.55
CA ASN A 559 -3.42 -18.02 1.03
C ASN A 559 -4.82 -18.22 1.61
N VAL A 560 -5.34 -19.45 1.58
CA VAL A 560 -6.67 -19.76 2.10
C VAL A 560 -6.80 -21.25 2.42
N LEU A 561 -7.62 -21.59 3.42
CA LEU A 561 -8.14 -22.92 3.62
C LEU A 561 -9.66 -22.90 3.36
N GLU A 562 -10.11 -23.75 2.46
CA GLU A 562 -11.50 -23.80 1.97
C GLU A 562 -12.16 -25.12 2.37
N LEU A 563 -13.41 -25.03 2.85
CA LEU A 563 -14.28 -26.16 3.11
C LEU A 563 -15.49 -26.01 2.20
N THR A 564 -15.56 -26.84 1.16
CA THR A 564 -16.61 -26.78 0.16
C THR A 564 -17.57 -27.95 0.32
N PRO A 565 -18.90 -27.73 0.38
CA PRO A 565 -19.87 -28.82 0.48
C PRO A 565 -19.76 -29.71 -0.76
N THR A 566 -19.85 -31.04 -0.56
CA THR A 566 -19.71 -32.02 -1.66
C THR A 566 -21.03 -32.30 -2.39
N SER A 567 -22.19 -31.96 -1.82
CA SER A 567 -23.53 -32.06 -2.46
C SER A 567 -24.61 -31.47 -1.56
#